data_fbd7ae4cccefbb4ee83b32281ffa8bdc
#
_entry.id   fbd7ae4cccefbb4ee83b32281ffa8bdc
#
_cell.length_a   1.000
_cell.length_b   1.000
_cell.length_c   1.000
_cell.angle_alpha   90.00
_cell.angle_beta   90.00
_cell.angle_gamma   90.00
#
_symmetry.space_group_name_H-M   'P 1'
#
loop_
_entity.id
_entity.type
_entity.pdbx_description
1 polymer ?
#
loop_
_entity_poly.entity_id
_entity_poly.type
_entity_poly.pdbx_seq_one_letter_code
_entity_poly.pdbx_strand_id
1 'polypeptide(L)'
;DNGGQQTTFSIIARGADKNDKDRFIKIIDDTFEELSHGIDKDAVEAAINKFEFKHKEANFGRFPKGLMYGLDAFNSWLYDDTKALMFFEMNDVYKELREDLQNGYFEQLIKECFIDNTFGLYLTMNPKKGLDQENEKKIADELAAYKATLSREELEKIVEDTKALKEYQATPSSAEDLAKVPLLAIDDIDK
;
A
#
# COMPACT_ATOMS: atom_id res chain seq x y z
N ASP A 1 -4.58 -1.72 -5.23
CA ASP A 1 -4.46 -1.02 -3.95
C ASP A 1 -5.83 -0.95 -3.26
N ASN A 2 -5.91 -1.47 -2.05
CA ASN A 2 -7.14 -1.57 -1.26
C ASN A 2 -7.17 -0.56 -0.10
N GLY A 3 -6.12 0.27 0.04
CA GLY A 3 -6.01 1.22 1.14
C GLY A 3 -6.81 2.51 0.97
N GLY A 4 -7.53 2.67 -0.15
CA GLY A 4 -8.38 3.83 -0.41
C GLY A 4 -9.87 3.49 -0.29
N GLN A 5 -10.71 4.53 -0.22
CA GLN A 5 -12.17 4.36 -0.26
C GLN A 5 -12.65 3.66 -1.55
N GLN A 6 -11.93 3.86 -2.64
CA GLN A 6 -12.15 3.16 -3.91
C GLN A 6 -10.94 2.29 -4.23
N THR A 7 -11.21 1.03 -4.50
CA THR A 7 -10.16 0.07 -4.90
C THR A 7 -9.62 0.43 -6.28
N THR A 8 -8.29 0.38 -6.44
CA THR A 8 -7.63 0.59 -7.72
C THR A 8 -6.84 -0.65 -8.12
N PHE A 9 -6.88 -0.98 -9.40
CA PHE A 9 -6.06 -2.01 -10.00
C PHE A 9 -5.04 -1.38 -10.93
N SER A 10 -3.76 -1.74 -10.82
CA SER A 10 -2.69 -1.14 -11.60
C SER A 10 -1.80 -2.21 -12.21
N ILE A 11 -1.50 -2.09 -13.48
CA ILE A 11 -0.51 -2.91 -14.19
C ILE A 11 0.63 -1.99 -14.60
N ILE A 12 1.86 -2.33 -14.19
CA ILE A 12 3.02 -1.47 -14.35
C ILE A 12 4.12 -2.20 -15.11
N ALA A 13 4.46 -1.71 -16.32
CA ALA A 13 5.68 -2.11 -17.03
C ALA A 13 6.84 -1.20 -16.61
N ARG A 14 7.91 -1.79 -16.09
CA ARG A 14 9.14 -1.07 -15.73
C ARG A 14 10.26 -1.39 -16.72
N GLY A 15 11.04 -0.37 -17.10
CA GLY A 15 12.14 -0.54 -18.03
C GLY A 15 11.70 -0.81 -19.48
N ALA A 16 10.45 -0.50 -19.83
CA ALA A 16 9.95 -0.59 -21.18
C ALA A 16 10.46 0.57 -22.05
N ASP A 17 10.55 0.36 -23.37
CA ASP A 17 10.82 1.45 -24.31
C ASP A 17 9.59 2.37 -24.42
N LYS A 18 9.84 3.66 -24.62
CA LYS A 18 8.77 4.66 -24.77
C LYS A 18 7.82 4.37 -25.95
N ASN A 19 8.26 3.58 -26.93
CA ASN A 19 7.48 3.19 -28.08
C ASN A 19 6.62 1.94 -27.84
N ASP A 20 6.80 1.25 -26.71
CA ASP A 20 6.06 0.02 -26.38
C ASP A 20 4.68 0.28 -25.76
N LYS A 21 4.28 1.54 -25.59
CA LYS A 21 3.00 1.89 -24.96
C LYS A 21 1.80 1.19 -25.60
N ASP A 22 1.64 1.33 -26.92
CA ASP A 22 0.48 0.79 -27.62
C ASP A 22 0.48 -0.75 -27.62
N ARG A 23 1.68 -1.34 -27.72
CA ARG A 23 1.87 -2.78 -27.59
C ARG A 23 1.53 -3.27 -26.19
N PHE A 24 1.93 -2.53 -25.15
CA PHE A 24 1.60 -2.85 -23.76
C PHE A 24 0.08 -2.83 -23.54
N ILE A 25 -0.59 -1.77 -23.97
CA ILE A 25 -2.05 -1.64 -23.87
C ILE A 25 -2.72 -2.83 -24.57
N LYS A 26 -2.33 -3.10 -25.83
CA LYS A 26 -2.89 -4.22 -26.59
C LYS A 26 -2.73 -5.57 -25.90
N ILE A 27 -1.57 -5.84 -25.30
CA ILE A 27 -1.33 -7.10 -24.57
C ILE A 27 -2.30 -7.20 -23.38
N ILE A 28 -2.53 -6.10 -22.65
CA ILE A 28 -3.44 -6.08 -21.50
C ILE A 28 -4.90 -6.33 -21.97
N ASP A 29 -5.33 -5.61 -22.99
CA ASP A 29 -6.69 -5.73 -23.54
C ASP A 29 -6.94 -7.15 -24.07
N ASP A 30 -6.03 -7.68 -24.89
CA ASP A 30 -6.13 -9.04 -25.44
C ASP A 30 -6.16 -10.09 -24.29
N THR A 31 -5.36 -9.88 -23.23
CA THR A 31 -5.32 -10.80 -22.08
C THR A 31 -6.63 -10.77 -21.28
N PHE A 32 -7.20 -9.59 -21.01
CA PHE A 32 -8.48 -9.51 -20.32
C PHE A 32 -9.61 -10.10 -21.15
N GLU A 33 -9.61 -9.87 -22.46
CA GLU A 33 -10.59 -10.49 -23.36
C GLU A 33 -10.49 -12.02 -23.31
N GLU A 34 -9.28 -12.60 -23.39
CA GLU A 34 -9.07 -14.04 -23.28
C GLU A 34 -9.55 -14.59 -21.95
N LEU A 35 -9.17 -13.95 -20.82
CA LEU A 35 -9.53 -14.37 -19.47
C LEU A 35 -11.05 -14.24 -19.20
N SER A 36 -11.74 -13.33 -19.85
CA SER A 36 -13.20 -13.19 -19.70
C SER A 36 -13.99 -14.38 -20.28
N HIS A 37 -13.36 -15.16 -21.16
CA HIS A 37 -13.96 -16.36 -21.76
C HIS A 37 -13.60 -17.65 -21.02
N GLY A 38 -12.67 -17.61 -20.09
CA GLY A 38 -12.30 -18.71 -19.23
C GLY A 38 -10.95 -18.50 -18.56
N ILE A 39 -10.90 -18.86 -17.27
CA ILE A 39 -9.68 -18.79 -16.45
C ILE A 39 -9.16 -20.19 -16.15
N ASP A 40 -7.86 -20.28 -15.85
CA ASP A 40 -7.26 -21.49 -15.27
C ASP A 40 -7.69 -21.61 -13.80
N LYS A 41 -8.71 -22.45 -13.55
CA LYS A 41 -9.29 -22.64 -12.21
C LYS A 41 -8.28 -23.22 -11.22
N ASP A 42 -7.37 -24.08 -11.66
CA ASP A 42 -6.35 -24.68 -10.79
C ASP A 42 -5.35 -23.61 -10.34
N ALA A 43 -4.96 -22.71 -11.26
CA ALA A 43 -4.09 -21.59 -10.93
C ALA A 43 -4.73 -20.59 -9.97
N VAL A 44 -6.02 -20.28 -10.14
CA VAL A 44 -6.76 -19.39 -9.24
C VAL A 44 -6.96 -20.04 -7.87
N GLU A 45 -7.30 -21.33 -7.80
CA GLU A 45 -7.40 -22.06 -6.53
C GLU A 45 -6.06 -22.09 -5.78
N ALA A 46 -4.96 -22.32 -6.49
CA ALA A 46 -3.62 -22.24 -5.91
C ALA A 46 -3.29 -20.83 -5.37
N ALA A 47 -3.75 -19.79 -6.05
CA ALA A 47 -3.61 -18.40 -5.58
C ALA A 47 -4.45 -18.16 -4.31
N ILE A 48 -5.70 -18.60 -4.27
CA ILE A 48 -6.57 -18.52 -3.08
C ILE A 48 -5.90 -19.23 -1.88
N ASN A 49 -5.42 -20.46 -2.08
CA ASN A 49 -4.72 -21.22 -1.04
C ASN A 49 -3.48 -20.49 -0.52
N LYS A 50 -2.69 -19.87 -1.41
CA LYS A 50 -1.52 -19.08 -1.04
C LYS A 50 -1.87 -17.85 -0.20
N PHE A 51 -2.93 -17.13 -0.58
CA PHE A 51 -3.37 -15.95 0.18
C PHE A 51 -3.97 -16.34 1.53
N GLU A 52 -4.78 -17.38 1.59
CA GLU A 52 -5.34 -17.89 2.84
C GLU A 52 -4.22 -18.34 3.80
N PHE A 53 -3.23 -19.09 3.29
CA PHE A 53 -2.08 -19.49 4.08
C PHE A 53 -1.30 -18.29 4.62
N LYS A 54 -1.00 -17.33 3.74
CA LYS A 54 -0.29 -16.11 4.14
C LYS A 54 -1.05 -15.32 5.21
N HIS A 55 -2.37 -15.24 5.09
CA HIS A 55 -3.23 -14.57 6.06
C HIS A 55 -3.19 -15.29 7.42
N LYS A 56 -3.33 -16.62 7.44
CA LYS A 56 -3.30 -17.43 8.67
C LYS A 56 -1.93 -17.45 9.34
N GLU A 57 -0.84 -17.53 8.59
CA GLU A 57 0.53 -17.48 9.10
C GLU A 57 0.88 -16.12 9.68
N ALA A 58 0.31 -15.05 9.14
CA ALA A 58 0.59 -13.67 9.54
C ALA A 58 2.09 -13.39 9.63
N ASN A 59 2.84 -13.85 8.63
CA ASN A 59 4.28 -13.64 8.54
C ASN A 59 4.58 -12.34 7.79
N PHE A 60 4.91 -11.29 8.52
CA PHE A 60 5.25 -9.97 7.99
C PHE A 60 6.77 -9.73 7.91
N GLY A 61 7.57 -10.78 7.98
CA GLY A 61 9.03 -10.69 7.92
C GLY A 61 9.61 -9.92 9.09
N ARG A 62 10.24 -8.77 8.83
CA ARG A 62 10.88 -7.94 9.87
C ARG A 62 9.91 -7.00 10.60
N PHE A 63 8.69 -6.87 10.13
CA PHE A 63 7.72 -5.94 10.73
C PHE A 63 7.01 -6.60 11.92
N PRO A 64 6.84 -5.88 13.04
CA PRO A 64 6.05 -6.36 14.16
C PRO A 64 4.62 -6.68 13.75
N LYS A 65 4.10 -7.85 14.14
CA LYS A 65 2.73 -8.28 13.78
C LYS A 65 1.67 -7.26 14.20
N GLY A 66 1.77 -6.72 15.41
CA GLY A 66 0.82 -5.71 15.91
C GLY A 66 0.77 -4.44 15.08
N LEU A 67 1.93 -3.97 14.57
CA LEU A 67 1.99 -2.85 13.66
C LEU A 67 1.24 -3.15 12.37
N MET A 68 1.49 -4.32 11.78
CA MET A 68 0.86 -4.71 10.52
C MET A 68 -0.65 -4.89 10.66
N TYR A 69 -1.09 -5.53 11.73
CA TYR A 69 -2.52 -5.63 12.04
C TYR A 69 -3.16 -4.25 12.27
N GLY A 70 -2.48 -3.33 12.95
CA GLY A 70 -2.96 -1.97 13.10
C GLY A 70 -3.14 -1.27 11.76
N LEU A 71 -2.18 -1.40 10.84
CA LEU A 71 -2.27 -0.84 9.49
C LEU A 71 -3.40 -1.49 8.68
N ASP A 72 -3.57 -2.81 8.78
CA ASP A 72 -4.67 -3.52 8.11
C ASP A 72 -6.04 -3.07 8.64
N ALA A 73 -6.17 -2.88 9.95
CA ALA A 73 -7.39 -2.34 10.54
C ALA A 73 -7.75 -0.95 9.99
N PHE A 74 -6.77 -0.07 9.81
CA PHE A 74 -6.99 1.26 9.26
C PHE A 74 -7.49 1.27 7.82
N ASN A 75 -7.24 0.23 7.03
CA ASN A 75 -7.74 0.15 5.65
C ASN A 75 -9.28 0.22 5.55
N SER A 76 -9.98 -0.21 6.58
CA SER A 76 -11.45 -0.11 6.67
C SER A 76 -11.92 0.89 7.72
N TRP A 77 -11.27 0.93 8.87
CA TRP A 77 -11.68 1.76 10.01
C TRP A 77 -11.70 3.26 9.70
N LEU A 78 -10.77 3.75 8.88
CA LEU A 78 -10.73 5.16 8.46
C LEU A 78 -11.99 5.61 7.69
N TYR A 79 -12.74 4.67 7.15
CA TYR A 79 -13.94 4.96 6.35
C TYR A 79 -15.23 4.53 7.01
N ASP A 80 -15.18 3.54 7.93
CA ASP A 80 -16.34 2.99 8.61
C ASP A 80 -15.95 2.39 9.97
N ASP A 81 -16.33 3.04 11.05
CA ASP A 81 -16.04 2.63 12.43
C ASP A 81 -16.54 1.22 12.76
N THR A 82 -17.59 0.75 12.09
CA THR A 82 -18.15 -0.59 12.30
C THR A 82 -17.36 -1.70 11.65
N LYS A 83 -16.42 -1.36 10.77
CA LYS A 83 -15.63 -2.31 9.96
C LYS A 83 -14.16 -2.42 10.35
N ALA A 84 -13.78 -1.96 11.54
CA ALA A 84 -12.39 -1.96 12.00
C ALA A 84 -11.71 -3.34 11.93
N LEU A 85 -12.45 -4.43 12.12
CA LEU A 85 -11.94 -5.80 12.13
C LEU A 85 -12.23 -6.59 10.84
N MET A 86 -12.81 -5.97 9.83
CA MET A 86 -13.26 -6.64 8.61
C MET A 86 -12.16 -7.46 7.93
N PHE A 87 -10.92 -6.96 7.91
CA PHE A 87 -9.80 -7.64 7.27
C PHE A 87 -9.22 -8.81 8.08
N PHE A 88 -9.72 -9.06 9.30
CA PHE A 88 -9.33 -10.21 10.12
C PHE A 88 -10.31 -11.38 10.01
N GLU A 89 -11.54 -11.12 9.56
CA GLU A 89 -12.61 -12.13 9.42
C GLU A 89 -12.68 -12.68 7.99
N MET A 90 -11.55 -13.21 7.48
CA MET A 90 -11.41 -13.61 6.08
C MET A 90 -11.74 -15.07 5.79
N ASN A 91 -12.04 -15.89 6.80
CA ASN A 91 -12.26 -17.33 6.58
C ASN A 91 -13.45 -17.62 5.66
N ASP A 92 -14.57 -16.94 5.88
CA ASP A 92 -15.77 -17.10 5.05
C ASP A 92 -15.55 -16.55 3.64
N VAL A 93 -14.78 -15.46 3.50
CA VAL A 93 -14.41 -14.89 2.20
C VAL A 93 -13.62 -15.91 1.35
N TYR A 94 -12.65 -16.62 1.93
CA TYR A 94 -11.91 -17.64 1.19
C TYR A 94 -12.77 -18.82 0.78
N LYS A 95 -13.76 -19.18 1.58
CA LYS A 95 -14.74 -20.21 1.23
C LYS A 95 -15.63 -19.75 0.07
N GLU A 96 -16.17 -18.54 0.16
CA GLU A 96 -16.99 -17.92 -0.88
C GLU A 96 -16.23 -17.82 -2.21
N LEU A 97 -14.98 -17.37 -2.19
CA LEU A 97 -14.14 -17.30 -3.40
C LEU A 97 -13.95 -18.64 -4.10
N ARG A 98 -13.89 -19.75 -3.35
CA ARG A 98 -13.82 -21.10 -3.95
C ARG A 98 -15.14 -21.53 -4.59
N GLU A 99 -16.27 -21.17 -3.99
CA GLU A 99 -17.60 -21.41 -4.57
C GLU A 99 -17.78 -20.55 -5.83
N ASP A 100 -17.39 -19.29 -5.79
CA ASP A 100 -17.44 -18.32 -6.88
C ASP A 100 -16.56 -18.73 -8.07
N LEU A 101 -15.40 -19.33 -7.80
CA LEU A 101 -14.51 -19.87 -8.83
C LEU A 101 -15.22 -20.92 -9.71
N GLN A 102 -16.13 -21.70 -9.15
CA GLN A 102 -16.87 -22.71 -9.91
C GLN A 102 -18.00 -22.09 -10.75
N ASN A 103 -18.50 -20.93 -10.36
CA ASN A 103 -19.69 -20.30 -10.92
C ASN A 103 -19.39 -19.23 -11.99
N GLY A 104 -18.12 -19.03 -12.40
CA GLY A 104 -17.73 -18.05 -13.42
C GLY A 104 -17.70 -16.61 -12.92
N TYR A 105 -17.65 -16.41 -11.62
CA TYR A 105 -17.61 -15.09 -10.99
C TYR A 105 -16.38 -14.28 -11.41
N PHE A 106 -15.22 -14.91 -11.52
CA PHE A 106 -13.98 -14.22 -11.88
C PHE A 106 -13.99 -13.74 -13.33
N GLU A 107 -14.55 -14.53 -14.25
CA GLU A 107 -14.74 -14.15 -15.64
C GLU A 107 -15.70 -12.94 -15.76
N GLN A 108 -16.79 -12.97 -15.01
CA GLN A 108 -17.73 -11.84 -14.95
C GLN A 108 -17.06 -10.60 -14.33
N LEU A 109 -16.31 -10.75 -13.25
CA LEU A 109 -15.59 -9.65 -12.61
C LEU A 109 -14.57 -8.99 -13.54
N ILE A 110 -13.84 -9.80 -14.33
CA ILE A 110 -12.91 -9.29 -15.34
C ILE A 110 -13.67 -8.47 -16.39
N LYS A 111 -14.78 -8.98 -16.85
CA LYS A 111 -15.60 -8.27 -17.85
C LYS A 111 -16.11 -6.93 -17.30
N GLU A 112 -16.73 -6.94 -16.15
CA GLU A 112 -17.32 -5.74 -15.54
C GLU A 112 -16.28 -4.70 -15.13
N CYS A 113 -15.16 -5.14 -14.54
CA CYS A 113 -14.17 -4.23 -13.96
C CYS A 113 -13.12 -3.74 -14.96
N PHE A 114 -12.81 -4.52 -16.01
CA PHE A 114 -11.69 -4.20 -16.90
C PHE A 114 -12.10 -4.02 -18.36
N ILE A 115 -13.08 -4.78 -18.88
CA ILE A 115 -13.50 -4.67 -20.27
C ILE A 115 -14.59 -3.61 -20.44
N ASP A 116 -15.67 -3.72 -19.67
CA ASP A 116 -16.82 -2.80 -19.75
C ASP A 116 -16.58 -1.49 -18.98
N ASN A 117 -15.55 -1.44 -18.15
CA ASN A 117 -15.20 -0.25 -17.37
C ASN A 117 -14.44 0.77 -18.22
N THR A 118 -15.06 1.92 -18.45
CA THR A 118 -14.45 3.03 -19.19
C THR A 118 -13.60 3.96 -18.30
N PHE A 119 -13.58 3.74 -16.98
CA PHE A 119 -12.79 4.54 -16.05
C PHE A 119 -11.36 3.96 -15.93
N GLY A 120 -10.50 4.38 -16.82
CA GLY A 120 -9.11 3.96 -16.88
C GLY A 120 -8.14 5.12 -17.12
N LEU A 121 -6.93 5.01 -16.60
CA LEU A 121 -5.84 5.97 -16.80
C LEU A 121 -4.60 5.25 -17.34
N TYR A 122 -4.10 5.75 -18.46
CA TYR A 122 -2.80 5.33 -19.00
C TYR A 122 -1.75 6.40 -18.68
N LEU A 123 -0.80 6.06 -17.82
CA LEU A 123 0.29 6.96 -17.45
C LEU A 123 1.61 6.48 -18.06
N THR A 124 2.27 7.34 -18.82
CA THR A 124 3.62 7.08 -19.33
C THR A 124 4.61 8.00 -18.64
N MET A 125 5.57 7.43 -17.91
CA MET A 125 6.63 8.16 -17.25
C MET A 125 7.94 8.00 -18.04
N ASN A 126 8.42 9.08 -18.63
CA ASN A 126 9.70 9.10 -19.33
C ASN A 126 10.81 9.59 -18.40
N PRO A 127 11.99 8.96 -18.40
CA PRO A 127 13.12 9.44 -17.62
C PRO A 127 13.63 10.79 -18.18
N LYS A 128 13.93 11.73 -17.29
CA LYS A 128 14.61 12.99 -17.61
C LYS A 128 15.96 13.00 -16.89
N LYS A 129 17.04 12.90 -17.66
CA LYS A 129 18.40 12.97 -17.09
C LYS A 129 18.62 14.35 -16.47
N GLY A 130 19.13 14.38 -15.25
CA GLY A 130 19.41 15.63 -14.53
C GLY A 130 18.22 16.23 -13.78
N LEU A 131 17.05 15.56 -13.77
CA LEU A 131 15.87 16.06 -13.06
C LEU A 131 16.10 16.20 -11.56
N ASP A 132 16.83 15.26 -10.94
CA ASP A 132 17.12 15.31 -9.51
C ASP A 132 17.96 16.55 -9.17
N GLN A 133 19.02 16.81 -9.94
CA GLN A 133 19.86 18.00 -9.74
C GLN A 133 19.08 19.31 -9.95
N GLU A 134 18.17 19.32 -10.93
CA GLU A 134 17.29 20.48 -11.17
C GLU A 134 16.35 20.71 -9.98
N ASN A 135 15.76 19.65 -9.44
CA ASN A 135 14.88 19.73 -8.26
C ASN A 135 15.66 20.11 -6.99
N GLU A 136 16.82 19.51 -6.76
CA GLU A 136 17.69 19.85 -5.62
C GLU A 136 18.09 21.33 -5.66
N LYS A 137 18.47 21.83 -6.84
CA LYS A 137 18.79 23.24 -7.01
C LYS A 137 17.59 24.13 -6.71
N LYS A 138 16.41 23.78 -7.23
CA LYS A 138 15.18 24.54 -6.96
C LYS A 138 14.88 24.63 -5.47
N ILE A 139 14.95 23.48 -4.76
CA ILE A 139 14.75 23.43 -3.30
C ILE A 139 15.81 24.26 -2.58
N ALA A 140 17.08 24.17 -2.99
CA ALA A 140 18.16 24.96 -2.38
C ALA A 140 17.95 26.46 -2.57
N ASP A 141 17.55 26.89 -3.76
CA ASP A 141 17.26 28.30 -4.07
C ASP A 141 16.05 28.81 -3.25
N GLU A 142 14.97 28.00 -3.14
CA GLU A 142 13.79 28.33 -2.32
C GLU A 142 14.16 28.45 -0.83
N LEU A 143 14.94 27.49 -0.30
CA LEU A 143 15.41 27.54 1.09
C LEU A 143 16.35 28.69 1.36
N ALA A 144 17.22 29.02 0.41
CA ALA A 144 18.11 30.20 0.51
C ALA A 144 17.31 31.50 0.55
N ALA A 145 16.29 31.62 -0.31
CA ALA A 145 15.40 32.77 -0.32
C ALA A 145 14.62 32.88 0.99
N TYR A 146 14.07 31.76 1.50
CA TYR A 146 13.40 31.76 2.80
C TYR A 146 14.34 32.14 3.94
N LYS A 147 15.54 31.56 3.97
CA LYS A 147 16.55 31.92 4.98
C LYS A 147 16.88 33.38 4.99
N ALA A 148 16.91 34.03 3.81
CA ALA A 148 17.20 35.47 3.71
C ALA A 148 16.10 36.37 4.29
N THR A 149 14.87 35.85 4.47
CA THR A 149 13.76 36.57 5.11
C THR A 149 13.77 36.49 6.64
N LEU A 150 14.53 35.54 7.19
CA LEU A 150 14.56 35.27 8.63
C LEU A 150 15.52 36.23 9.34
N SER A 151 15.12 36.70 10.50
CA SER A 151 15.98 37.41 11.44
C SER A 151 17.04 36.45 12.04
N ARG A 152 18.06 37.06 12.63
CA ARG A 152 19.08 36.27 13.36
C ARG A 152 18.50 35.47 14.51
N GLU A 153 17.56 36.03 15.24
CA GLU A 153 16.89 35.36 16.36
C GLU A 153 16.07 34.14 15.90
N GLU A 154 15.35 34.23 14.79
CA GLU A 154 14.61 33.14 14.18
C GLU A 154 15.54 32.01 13.71
N LEU A 155 16.67 32.34 13.12
CA LEU A 155 17.68 31.38 12.70
C LEU A 155 18.29 30.64 13.90
N GLU A 156 18.64 31.38 14.98
CA GLU A 156 19.18 30.81 16.22
C GLU A 156 18.15 29.87 16.86
N LYS A 157 16.87 30.25 16.86
CA LYS A 157 15.78 29.40 17.33
C LYS A 157 15.63 28.11 16.53
N ILE A 158 15.67 28.17 15.21
CA ILE A 158 15.60 26.96 14.34
C ILE A 158 16.75 26.01 14.66
N VAL A 159 17.95 26.54 14.91
CA VAL A 159 19.11 25.71 15.30
C VAL A 159 18.90 25.06 16.67
N GLU A 160 18.37 25.80 17.64
CA GLU A 160 18.07 25.28 18.98
C GLU A 160 16.97 24.21 18.93
N ASP A 161 15.87 24.49 18.27
CA ASP A 161 14.75 23.53 18.09
C ASP A 161 15.21 22.25 17.38
N THR A 162 16.10 22.38 16.38
CA THR A 162 16.68 21.23 15.68
C THR A 162 17.58 20.40 16.60
N LYS A 163 18.36 21.03 17.45
CA LYS A 163 19.18 20.32 18.44
C LYS A 163 18.32 19.59 19.45
N ALA A 164 17.29 20.25 19.99
CA ALA A 164 16.35 19.66 20.94
C ALA A 164 15.61 18.46 20.30
N LEU A 165 15.18 18.58 19.05
CA LEU A 165 14.55 17.47 18.31
C LEU A 165 15.51 16.27 18.16
N LYS A 166 16.75 16.51 17.77
CA LYS A 166 17.76 15.43 17.63
C LYS A 166 18.05 14.75 18.96
N GLU A 167 18.12 15.52 20.05
CA GLU A 167 18.31 14.97 21.40
C GLU A 167 17.10 14.13 21.83
N TYR A 168 15.88 14.64 21.61
CA TYR A 168 14.66 13.90 21.87
C TYR A 168 14.60 12.57 21.09
N GLN A 169 14.94 12.59 19.80
CA GLN A 169 14.96 11.39 18.97
C GLN A 169 16.02 10.37 19.37
N ALA A 170 17.15 10.83 19.92
CA ALA A 170 18.24 9.97 20.40
C ALA A 170 17.99 9.43 21.82
N THR A 171 17.07 10.04 22.57
CA THR A 171 16.79 9.67 23.96
C THR A 171 15.82 8.48 23.99
N PRO A 172 16.21 7.32 24.56
CA PRO A 172 15.29 6.19 24.71
C PRO A 172 14.10 6.57 25.60
N SER A 173 12.93 5.97 25.29
CA SER A 173 11.75 6.11 26.15
C SER A 173 12.05 5.66 27.57
N SER A 174 11.49 6.35 28.56
CA SER A 174 11.67 5.98 29.96
C SER A 174 11.05 4.61 30.29
N ALA A 175 11.56 3.93 31.32
CA ALA A 175 10.95 2.67 31.76
C ALA A 175 9.49 2.84 32.19
N GLU A 176 9.12 4.02 32.70
CA GLU A 176 7.75 4.36 33.08
C GLU A 176 6.85 4.50 31.85
N ASP A 177 7.33 5.12 30.77
CA ASP A 177 6.57 5.25 29.53
C ASP A 177 6.44 3.91 28.80
N LEU A 178 7.50 3.10 28.80
CA LEU A 178 7.45 1.75 28.26
C LEU A 178 6.47 0.85 29.02
N ALA A 179 6.32 1.03 30.34
CA ALA A 179 5.37 0.28 31.16
C ALA A 179 3.90 0.63 30.85
N LYS A 180 3.63 1.78 30.21
CA LYS A 180 2.27 2.17 29.77
C LYS A 180 1.82 1.44 28.51
N VAL A 181 2.76 0.85 27.75
CA VAL A 181 2.44 0.07 26.55
C VAL A 181 1.86 -1.26 26.98
N PRO A 182 0.62 -1.61 26.57
CA PRO A 182 0.03 -2.90 26.91
C PRO A 182 0.82 -4.03 26.24
N LEU A 183 1.35 -4.93 27.03
CA LEU A 183 2.04 -6.13 26.58
C LEU A 183 1.19 -7.35 26.87
N LEU A 184 1.17 -8.30 25.92
CA LEU A 184 0.52 -9.59 26.15
C LEU A 184 1.27 -10.36 27.24
N ALA A 185 0.53 -10.86 28.22
CA ALA A 185 1.01 -11.77 29.25
C ALA A 185 0.62 -13.22 28.89
N ILE A 186 1.24 -14.19 29.57
CA ILE A 186 0.90 -15.62 29.35
C ILE A 186 -0.58 -15.92 29.66
N ASP A 187 -1.16 -15.17 30.60
CA ASP A 187 -2.56 -15.33 31.02
C ASP A 187 -3.56 -14.79 30.00
N ASP A 188 -3.10 -14.01 29.02
CA ASP A 188 -3.92 -13.51 27.90
C ASP A 188 -4.06 -14.53 26.76
N ILE A 189 -3.36 -15.68 26.86
CA ILE A 189 -3.41 -16.74 25.88
C ILE A 189 -4.46 -17.77 26.31
N ASP A 190 -5.55 -17.86 25.55
CA ASP A 190 -6.53 -18.93 25.71
C ASP A 190 -5.87 -20.30 25.49
N LYS A 191 -6.14 -21.25 26.42
CA LYS A 191 -5.60 -22.61 26.41
C LYS A 191 -6.50 -23.54 25.62
#